data_1e895d0ae5a40f5ed1872b267d514a4a
#
_entry.id   1e895d0ae5a40f5ed1872b267d514a4a
#
_cell.length_a   1.000
_cell.length_b   1.000
_cell.length_c   1.000
_cell.angle_alpha   90.00
_cell.angle_beta   90.00
_cell.angle_gamma   90.00
#
_symmetry.space_group_name_H-M   'P 1'
#
loop_
_entity.id
_entity.type
_entity.pdbx_description
1 polymer ?
#
loop_
_entity_poly.entity_id
_entity_poly.type
_entity_poly.pdbx_seq_one_letter_code
_entity_poly.pdbx_strand_id
1 'polypeptide(L)'
;MSAAYSKNQNCFSPTEMMAEAEKFALSKAKKTSGMILGLSGMAGAFIGLAFLFYITVTTGSASAGWGLSRLAGGVAFSMGLILIVICGGELFTSSVLSSISWANREISFGKMLSIWGKVYVGNFIGAIFLLLLVTAAGLYQLDEGQWGLNALNIAQHKLHHTTVQAFSLGILCNLLVCLAIWLTFSSANAMTKAAMTIMPVAMFVSSGFEHCVANMFMVPLGIVIQNFAPDSFWQQVGVTASQYSDLNVTQFITANLIPVTLGNIVGGAVLVGLANWSIYRRPQLKAANVVTITETQALTSVKETLMKSTITVKDMMNTQPVTLSVDMTTPAAIDTLLDHHLSAAPVVDMQGRLVGVLSSHDVMVDLWCQDYLPSQDQKVVDLMTRDVIAIDVNDKLVDVAEFFCIDKEQLFPTTSMGIATRFNALSLEERAKSMKVNKPHMMPVLHNGQLVGVLERNDVLEALRPIYGERVRIVKDKALARA
;
A
#
# COMPACT_ATOMS: atom_id res chain seq x y z
N MET A 1 18.35 19.50 -24.06
CA MET A 1 17.79 19.82 -22.72
C MET A 1 16.32 19.35 -22.74
N SER A 2 16.06 18.12 -22.33
CA SER A 2 14.73 17.59 -22.14
C SER A 2 14.44 17.69 -20.64
N ALA A 3 13.60 18.65 -20.25
CA ALA A 3 13.12 18.77 -18.89
C ALA A 3 12.29 17.51 -18.56
N ALA A 4 12.83 16.68 -17.69
CA ALA A 4 12.08 15.62 -17.07
C ALA A 4 10.94 16.27 -16.25
N TYR A 5 9.73 16.24 -16.78
CA TYR A 5 8.52 16.56 -16.03
C TYR A 5 8.43 15.56 -14.89
N SER A 6 8.80 15.99 -13.70
CA SER A 6 8.44 15.31 -12.46
C SER A 6 6.90 15.31 -12.44
N LYS A 7 6.30 14.14 -12.68
CA LYS A 7 4.86 13.92 -12.50
C LYS A 7 4.56 14.22 -11.03
N ASN A 8 4.02 15.40 -10.77
CA ASN A 8 3.49 15.78 -9.47
C ASN A 8 2.30 14.84 -9.18
N GLN A 9 2.55 13.69 -8.52
CA GLN A 9 1.56 12.65 -8.25
C GLN A 9 0.61 13.06 -7.10
N ASN A 10 0.00 14.23 -7.20
CA ASN A 10 -0.96 14.69 -6.21
C ASN A 10 -2.41 14.26 -6.52
N CYS A 11 -2.65 13.61 -7.65
CA CYS A 11 -3.98 13.15 -8.06
C CYS A 11 -3.88 11.77 -8.73
N PHE A 12 -4.66 10.81 -8.24
CA PHE A 12 -4.71 9.45 -8.75
C PHE A 12 -5.93 9.25 -9.67
N SER A 13 -5.72 8.53 -10.78
CA SER A 13 -6.79 8.08 -11.67
C SER A 13 -7.69 7.02 -10.99
N PRO A 14 -8.91 6.75 -11.49
CA PRO A 14 -9.78 5.71 -10.92
C PRO A 14 -9.13 4.33 -10.80
N THR A 15 -8.27 3.94 -11.74
CA THR A 15 -7.52 2.68 -11.68
C THR A 15 -6.46 2.69 -10.58
N GLU A 16 -5.75 3.81 -10.41
CA GLU A 16 -4.78 3.99 -9.33
C GLU A 16 -5.47 4.07 -7.97
N MET A 17 -6.65 4.68 -7.87
CA MET A 17 -7.48 4.67 -6.67
C MET A 17 -7.84 3.24 -6.23
N MET A 18 -8.07 2.31 -7.18
CA MET A 18 -8.30 0.91 -6.85
C MET A 18 -7.08 0.29 -6.17
N ALA A 19 -5.86 0.59 -6.63
CA ALA A 19 -4.63 0.10 -6.00
C ALA A 19 -4.44 0.70 -4.58
N GLU A 20 -4.79 1.96 -4.36
CA GLU A 20 -4.78 2.56 -3.03
C GLU A 20 -5.85 1.93 -2.11
N ALA A 21 -7.03 1.59 -2.65
CA ALA A 21 -8.07 0.87 -1.91
C ALA A 21 -7.61 -0.53 -1.48
N GLU A 22 -6.87 -1.25 -2.31
CA GLU A 22 -6.25 -2.55 -1.97
C GLU A 22 -5.25 -2.39 -0.82
N LYS A 23 -4.36 -1.40 -0.88
CA LYS A 23 -3.41 -1.09 0.21
C LYS A 23 -4.14 -0.76 1.51
N PHE A 24 -5.18 0.07 1.43
CA PHE A 24 -6.02 0.42 2.57
C PHE A 24 -6.67 -0.82 3.19
N ALA A 25 -7.30 -1.67 2.37
CA ALA A 25 -7.96 -2.90 2.81
C ALA A 25 -6.96 -3.86 3.50
N LEU A 26 -5.79 -4.09 2.89
CA LEU A 26 -4.75 -4.97 3.42
C LEU A 26 -4.11 -4.40 4.70
N SER A 27 -3.98 -3.09 4.83
CA SER A 27 -3.40 -2.45 6.00
C SER A 27 -4.15 -2.80 7.29
N LYS A 28 -5.48 -3.00 7.21
CA LYS A 28 -6.32 -3.39 8.34
C LYS A 28 -5.98 -4.80 8.85
N ALA A 29 -5.61 -5.71 7.96
CA ALA A 29 -5.26 -7.08 8.32
C ALA A 29 -3.87 -7.21 8.98
N LYS A 30 -2.99 -6.21 8.78
CA LYS A 30 -1.62 -6.18 9.30
C LYS A 30 -1.52 -5.65 10.74
N LYS A 31 -2.57 -4.98 11.24
CA LYS A 31 -2.59 -4.41 12.59
C LYS A 31 -2.77 -5.50 13.66
N THR A 32 -2.13 -5.32 14.81
CA THR A 32 -2.35 -6.17 15.99
C THR A 32 -3.76 -5.95 16.57
N SER A 33 -4.29 -6.91 17.31
CA SER A 33 -5.62 -6.79 17.93
C SER A 33 -5.73 -5.62 18.88
N GLY A 34 -4.68 -5.34 19.69
CA GLY A 34 -4.64 -4.19 20.58
C GLY A 34 -4.68 -2.86 19.81
N MET A 35 -3.91 -2.76 18.73
CA MET A 35 -3.91 -1.58 17.86
C MET A 35 -5.29 -1.35 17.19
N ILE A 36 -5.93 -2.44 16.72
CA ILE A 36 -7.28 -2.35 16.16
C ILE A 36 -8.27 -1.83 17.22
N LEU A 37 -8.27 -2.41 18.42
CA LEU A 37 -9.19 -1.99 19.49
C LEU A 37 -8.95 -0.55 19.94
N GLY A 38 -7.70 -0.12 20.09
CA GLY A 38 -7.38 1.26 20.46
C GLY A 38 -7.84 2.27 19.42
N LEU A 39 -7.47 2.05 18.13
CA LEU A 39 -7.85 2.95 17.04
C LEU A 39 -9.36 2.94 16.79
N SER A 40 -10.04 1.81 17.01
CA SER A 40 -11.49 1.76 16.86
C SER A 40 -12.20 2.39 18.05
N GLY A 41 -11.66 2.31 19.27
CA GLY A 41 -12.17 3.09 20.42
C GLY A 41 -12.13 4.60 20.15
N MET A 42 -11.00 5.10 19.65
CA MET A 42 -10.87 6.49 19.23
C MET A 42 -11.90 6.85 18.14
N ALA A 43 -12.06 6.02 17.12
CA ALA A 43 -12.99 6.28 16.02
C ALA A 43 -14.45 6.32 16.50
N GLY A 44 -14.86 5.46 17.43
CA GLY A 44 -16.17 5.48 18.05
C GLY A 44 -16.43 6.79 18.79
N ALA A 45 -15.44 7.27 19.56
CA ALA A 45 -15.52 8.57 20.24
C ALA A 45 -15.57 9.74 19.23
N PHE A 46 -14.78 9.70 18.13
CA PHE A 46 -14.81 10.76 17.10
C PHE A 46 -16.18 10.87 16.41
N ILE A 47 -16.83 9.72 16.13
CA ILE A 47 -18.21 9.74 15.58
C ILE A 47 -19.20 10.26 16.62
N GLY A 48 -19.03 9.91 17.88
CA GLY A 48 -19.85 10.47 18.96
C GLY A 48 -19.69 11.98 19.09
N LEU A 49 -18.46 12.51 19.04
CA LEU A 49 -18.19 13.96 19.01
C LEU A 49 -18.85 14.65 17.81
N ALA A 50 -18.82 14.03 16.65
CA ALA A 50 -19.51 14.54 15.46
C ALA A 50 -21.02 14.61 15.66
N PHE A 51 -21.60 13.58 16.31
CA PHE A 51 -23.01 13.59 16.61
C PHE A 51 -23.38 14.64 17.68
N LEU A 52 -22.52 14.78 18.68
CA LEU A 52 -22.66 15.86 19.68
C LEU A 52 -22.69 17.24 18.99
N PHE A 53 -21.77 17.47 18.04
CA PHE A 53 -21.77 18.74 17.29
C PHE A 53 -23.03 18.89 16.41
N TYR A 54 -23.50 17.79 15.79
CA TYR A 54 -24.78 17.78 15.08
C TYR A 54 -25.95 18.21 15.96
N ILE A 55 -26.11 17.65 17.18
CA ILE A 55 -27.17 18.00 18.11
C ILE A 55 -27.07 19.48 18.45
N THR A 56 -25.87 19.97 18.77
CA THR A 56 -25.64 21.37 19.14
C THR A 56 -26.08 22.35 18.06
N VAL A 57 -25.69 22.07 16.79
CA VAL A 57 -25.98 22.94 15.64
C VAL A 57 -27.47 22.89 15.26
N THR A 58 -28.15 21.77 15.48
CA THR A 58 -29.56 21.58 15.12
C THR A 58 -30.51 21.96 16.22
N THR A 59 -30.05 22.16 17.46
CA THR A 59 -30.89 22.68 18.57
C THR A 59 -31.29 24.11 18.26
N GLY A 60 -32.56 24.44 18.45
CA GLY A 60 -33.11 25.78 18.20
C GLY A 60 -33.18 26.22 16.74
N SER A 61 -32.77 25.37 15.79
CA SER A 61 -32.63 25.72 14.35
C SER A 61 -33.93 25.67 13.54
N ALA A 62 -35.09 25.46 14.17
CA ALA A 62 -36.41 25.35 13.49
C ALA A 62 -36.73 26.58 12.61
N SER A 63 -36.31 27.77 13.01
CA SER A 63 -36.51 29.02 12.24
C SER A 63 -35.69 29.12 10.97
N ALA A 64 -34.61 28.40 10.87
CA ALA A 64 -33.72 28.38 9.68
C ALA A 64 -34.29 27.55 8.48
N GLY A 65 -35.43 26.89 8.71
CA GLY A 65 -36.01 25.97 7.72
C GLY A 65 -35.38 24.58 7.72
N TRP A 66 -36.19 23.57 7.41
CA TRP A 66 -35.83 22.14 7.53
C TRP A 66 -34.55 21.77 6.78
N GLY A 67 -34.42 22.16 5.50
CA GLY A 67 -33.28 21.78 4.68
C GLY A 67 -31.97 22.41 5.13
N LEU A 68 -31.97 23.67 5.50
CA LEU A 68 -30.77 24.38 5.96
C LEU A 68 -30.28 23.85 7.32
N SER A 69 -31.20 23.61 8.26
CA SER A 69 -30.87 22.99 9.56
C SER A 69 -30.20 21.62 9.36
N ARG A 70 -30.77 20.76 8.49
CA ARG A 70 -30.21 19.44 8.16
C ARG A 70 -28.85 19.55 7.51
N LEU A 71 -28.67 20.48 6.58
CA LEU A 71 -27.37 20.69 5.91
C LEU A 71 -26.30 21.16 6.91
N ALA A 72 -26.63 22.13 7.76
CA ALA A 72 -25.71 22.63 8.79
C ALA A 72 -25.28 21.51 9.76
N GLY A 73 -26.26 20.71 10.22
CA GLY A 73 -25.97 19.51 11.02
C GLY A 73 -25.10 18.48 10.28
N GLY A 74 -25.37 18.24 9.00
CA GLY A 74 -24.58 17.32 8.17
C GLY A 74 -23.12 17.77 7.97
N VAL A 75 -22.91 19.08 7.75
CA VAL A 75 -21.57 19.67 7.68
C VAL A 75 -20.86 19.56 9.04
N ALA A 76 -21.52 19.86 10.15
CA ALA A 76 -20.98 19.70 11.48
C ALA A 76 -20.56 18.24 11.75
N PHE A 77 -21.40 17.28 11.38
CA PHE A 77 -21.11 15.86 11.54
C PHE A 77 -19.89 15.39 10.74
N SER A 78 -19.54 16.04 9.61
CA SER A 78 -18.41 15.65 8.79
C SER A 78 -17.08 15.72 9.53
N MET A 79 -16.97 16.49 10.60
CA MET A 79 -15.82 16.53 11.50
C MET A 79 -15.38 15.12 11.94
N GLY A 80 -16.33 14.22 12.24
CA GLY A 80 -16.02 12.87 12.71
C GLY A 80 -15.25 12.05 11.69
N LEU A 81 -15.67 12.08 10.41
CA LEU A 81 -14.94 11.34 9.36
C LEU A 81 -13.60 12.02 9.04
N ILE A 82 -13.53 13.34 9.10
CA ILE A 82 -12.25 14.08 8.96
C ILE A 82 -11.26 13.63 10.03
N LEU A 83 -11.67 13.59 11.31
CA LEU A 83 -10.83 13.12 12.40
C LEU A 83 -10.36 11.67 12.17
N ILE A 84 -11.24 10.77 11.74
CA ILE A 84 -10.90 9.38 11.45
C ILE A 84 -9.87 9.28 10.33
N VAL A 85 -10.05 10.00 9.23
CA VAL A 85 -9.17 9.96 8.05
C VAL A 85 -7.80 10.54 8.36
N ILE A 86 -7.75 11.66 9.08
CA ILE A 86 -6.50 12.40 9.35
C ILE A 86 -5.76 11.81 10.55
N CYS A 87 -6.47 11.49 11.65
CA CYS A 87 -5.84 10.93 12.85
C CYS A 87 -5.68 9.40 12.82
N GLY A 88 -6.19 8.71 11.79
CA GLY A 88 -5.94 7.29 11.57
C GLY A 88 -6.86 6.34 12.35
N GLY A 89 -8.08 6.74 12.73
CA GLY A 89 -9.05 5.90 13.44
C GLY A 89 -9.55 4.70 12.60
N GLU A 90 -9.90 3.60 13.28
CA GLU A 90 -10.51 2.42 12.65
C GLU A 90 -12.02 2.45 12.81
N LEU A 91 -12.73 2.77 11.74
CA LEU A 91 -14.19 2.82 11.72
C LEU A 91 -14.77 1.57 11.05
N PHE A 92 -15.77 0.95 11.69
CA PHE A 92 -16.43 -0.27 11.18
C PHE A 92 -16.94 -0.10 9.74
N THR A 93 -17.65 0.99 9.49
CA THR A 93 -18.26 1.28 8.18
C THR A 93 -17.24 1.42 7.04
N SER A 94 -16.02 1.87 7.31
CA SER A 94 -14.92 1.85 6.34
C SER A 94 -14.12 0.54 6.36
N SER A 95 -14.11 -0.17 7.49
CA SER A 95 -13.36 -1.44 7.62
C SER A 95 -14.01 -2.58 6.83
N VAL A 96 -15.28 -2.45 6.45
CA VAL A 96 -15.96 -3.41 5.54
C VAL A 96 -15.32 -3.45 4.15
N LEU A 97 -14.55 -2.42 3.74
CA LEU A 97 -13.74 -2.43 2.52
C LEU A 97 -12.62 -3.48 2.54
N SER A 98 -12.32 -4.10 3.69
CA SER A 98 -11.43 -5.27 3.74
C SER A 98 -11.98 -6.48 2.96
N SER A 99 -13.25 -6.44 2.52
CA SER A 99 -13.81 -7.34 1.53
C SER A 99 -13.03 -7.39 0.22
N ILE A 100 -12.31 -6.30 -0.14
CA ILE A 100 -11.40 -6.23 -1.30
C ILE A 100 -10.24 -7.20 -1.11
N SER A 101 -9.58 -7.19 0.07
CA SER A 101 -8.46 -8.09 0.34
C SER A 101 -8.91 -9.56 0.44
N TRP A 102 -10.14 -9.82 0.90
CA TRP A 102 -10.73 -11.15 0.82
C TRP A 102 -10.97 -11.58 -0.63
N ALA A 103 -11.51 -10.72 -1.48
CA ALA A 103 -11.72 -10.99 -2.89
C ALA A 103 -10.41 -11.23 -3.66
N ASN A 104 -9.33 -10.55 -3.28
CA ASN A 104 -7.96 -10.76 -3.76
C ASN A 104 -7.31 -12.05 -3.21
N ARG A 105 -7.97 -12.76 -2.28
CA ARG A 105 -7.43 -13.94 -1.57
C ARG A 105 -6.21 -13.63 -0.70
N GLU A 106 -6.00 -12.39 -0.31
CA GLU A 106 -4.92 -11.96 0.59
C GLU A 106 -5.22 -12.30 2.05
N ILE A 107 -6.50 -12.36 2.40
CA ILE A 107 -6.97 -12.75 3.73
C ILE A 107 -8.10 -13.78 3.64
N SER A 108 -8.23 -14.62 4.66
CA SER A 108 -9.37 -15.55 4.78
C SER A 108 -10.65 -14.82 5.17
N PHE A 109 -11.80 -15.40 4.86
CA PHE A 109 -13.12 -14.89 5.27
C PHE A 109 -13.22 -14.76 6.80
N GLY A 110 -12.74 -15.74 7.55
CA GLY A 110 -12.71 -15.68 9.03
C GLY A 110 -11.83 -14.53 9.56
N LYS A 111 -10.69 -14.22 8.90
CA LYS A 111 -9.85 -13.08 9.27
C LYS A 111 -10.57 -11.75 9.01
N MET A 112 -11.27 -11.62 7.89
CA MET A 112 -12.10 -10.46 7.57
C MET A 112 -13.18 -10.23 8.63
N LEU A 113 -13.95 -11.26 8.97
CA LEU A 113 -14.97 -11.15 10.02
C LEU A 113 -14.38 -10.82 11.41
N SER A 114 -13.20 -11.38 11.73
CA SER A 114 -12.48 -11.05 12.97
C SER A 114 -12.07 -9.57 13.03
N ILE A 115 -11.65 -8.97 11.91
CA ILE A 115 -11.36 -7.54 11.83
C ILE A 115 -12.63 -6.74 12.08
N TRP A 116 -13.72 -7.05 11.36
CA TRP A 116 -15.00 -6.36 11.51
C TRP A 116 -15.53 -6.41 12.94
N GLY A 117 -15.51 -7.59 13.57
CA GLY A 117 -15.96 -7.76 14.95
C GLY A 117 -15.15 -6.94 15.96
N LYS A 118 -13.81 -6.95 15.83
CA LYS A 118 -12.94 -6.15 16.72
C LYS A 118 -13.15 -4.66 16.56
N VAL A 119 -13.27 -4.19 15.31
CA VAL A 119 -13.52 -2.77 15.03
C VAL A 119 -14.90 -2.36 15.54
N TYR A 120 -15.92 -3.19 15.32
CA TYR A 120 -17.27 -2.94 15.79
C TYR A 120 -17.34 -2.79 17.31
N VAL A 121 -16.74 -3.73 18.04
CA VAL A 121 -16.66 -3.68 19.51
C VAL A 121 -15.88 -2.47 20.00
N GLY A 122 -14.74 -2.19 19.37
CA GLY A 122 -13.95 -1.01 19.72
C GLY A 122 -14.70 0.31 19.49
N ASN A 123 -15.43 0.45 18.36
CA ASN A 123 -16.27 1.63 18.12
C ASN A 123 -17.36 1.78 19.19
N PHE A 124 -18.00 0.67 19.57
CA PHE A 124 -19.01 0.68 20.63
C PHE A 124 -18.42 1.14 21.97
N ILE A 125 -17.26 0.60 22.36
CA ILE A 125 -16.56 1.01 23.60
C ILE A 125 -16.25 2.51 23.57
N GLY A 126 -15.73 3.04 22.46
CA GLY A 126 -15.43 4.46 22.31
C GLY A 126 -16.68 5.36 22.36
N ALA A 127 -17.78 4.92 21.76
CA ALA A 127 -19.06 5.61 21.81
C ALA A 127 -19.62 5.68 23.24
N ILE A 128 -19.58 4.56 23.98
CA ILE A 128 -20.04 4.51 25.39
C ILE A 128 -19.13 5.32 26.30
N PHE A 129 -17.80 5.29 26.09
CA PHE A 129 -16.89 6.15 26.85
C PHE A 129 -17.23 7.63 26.70
N LEU A 130 -17.49 8.09 25.47
CA LEU A 130 -17.91 9.48 25.24
C LEU A 130 -19.29 9.77 25.85
N LEU A 131 -20.24 8.84 25.73
CA LEU A 131 -21.57 8.96 26.36
C LEU A 131 -21.45 9.22 27.86
N LEU A 132 -20.59 8.48 28.57
CA LEU A 132 -20.38 8.68 30.01
C LEU A 132 -19.83 10.08 30.30
N LEU A 133 -18.89 10.59 29.50
CA LEU A 133 -18.36 11.95 29.67
C LEU A 133 -19.43 13.02 29.42
N VAL A 134 -20.20 12.88 28.34
CA VAL A 134 -21.27 13.83 27.97
C VAL A 134 -22.36 13.87 29.05
N THR A 135 -22.72 12.71 29.57
CA THR A 135 -23.72 12.59 30.65
C THR A 135 -23.22 13.20 31.96
N ALA A 136 -21.97 12.88 32.35
CA ALA A 136 -21.35 13.43 33.56
C ALA A 136 -21.17 14.96 33.46
N ALA A 137 -20.92 15.48 32.27
CA ALA A 137 -20.82 16.92 32.03
C ALA A 137 -22.19 17.64 32.02
N GLY A 138 -23.33 16.92 32.08
CA GLY A 138 -24.65 17.49 32.10
C GLY A 138 -25.07 18.21 30.83
N LEU A 139 -24.51 17.85 29.65
CA LEU A 139 -24.77 18.59 28.40
C LEU A 139 -26.25 18.58 27.99
N TYR A 140 -27.05 17.63 28.45
CA TYR A 140 -28.49 17.58 28.19
C TYR A 140 -29.27 18.79 28.76
N GLN A 141 -28.64 19.54 29.68
CA GLN A 141 -29.26 20.75 30.29
C GLN A 141 -28.99 22.04 29.48
N LEU A 142 -28.11 21.97 28.44
CA LEU A 142 -27.79 23.13 27.62
C LEU A 142 -29.07 23.72 26.96
N ASP A 143 -29.06 25.03 26.76
CA ASP A 143 -30.15 25.78 26.14
C ASP A 143 -31.50 25.48 26.82
N GLU A 144 -31.54 25.64 28.15
CA GLU A 144 -32.73 25.35 28.96
C GLU A 144 -33.32 23.95 28.73
N GLY A 145 -32.46 22.94 28.53
CA GLY A 145 -32.85 21.56 28.25
C GLY A 145 -33.23 21.28 26.81
N GLN A 146 -33.27 22.28 25.93
CA GLN A 146 -33.63 22.08 24.51
C GLN A 146 -32.63 21.17 23.76
N TRP A 147 -31.33 21.20 24.14
CA TRP A 147 -30.34 20.28 23.61
C TRP A 147 -30.70 18.83 23.95
N GLY A 148 -31.07 18.56 25.19
CA GLY A 148 -31.49 17.22 25.63
C GLY A 148 -32.78 16.77 24.95
N LEU A 149 -33.75 17.66 24.80
CA LEU A 149 -34.99 17.38 24.08
C LEU A 149 -34.74 17.06 22.61
N ASN A 150 -33.87 17.80 21.95
CA ASN A 150 -33.46 17.53 20.57
C ASN A 150 -32.77 16.14 20.46
N ALA A 151 -31.90 15.79 21.41
CA ALA A 151 -31.26 14.46 21.46
C ALA A 151 -32.32 13.34 21.66
N LEU A 152 -33.29 13.50 22.54
CA LEU A 152 -34.39 12.55 22.74
C LEU A 152 -35.18 12.32 21.44
N ASN A 153 -35.58 13.42 20.77
CA ASN A 153 -36.36 13.36 19.53
C ASN A 153 -35.57 12.65 18.40
N ILE A 154 -34.28 12.96 18.28
CA ILE A 154 -33.45 12.28 17.28
C ILE A 154 -33.32 10.78 17.59
N ALA A 155 -33.05 10.40 18.83
CA ALA A 155 -32.94 9.02 19.27
C ALA A 155 -34.21 8.22 19.01
N GLN A 156 -35.38 8.80 19.41
CA GLN A 156 -36.69 8.16 19.21
C GLN A 156 -37.02 7.98 17.73
N HIS A 157 -36.79 8.98 16.89
CA HIS A 157 -37.03 8.91 15.45
C HIS A 157 -36.24 7.72 14.81
N LYS A 158 -35.02 7.44 15.28
CA LYS A 158 -34.20 6.33 14.79
C LYS A 158 -34.77 4.95 15.10
N LEU A 159 -35.57 4.82 16.16
CA LEU A 159 -36.22 3.56 16.52
C LEU A 159 -37.57 3.35 15.80
N HIS A 160 -38.14 4.40 15.21
CA HIS A 160 -39.43 4.34 14.52
C HIS A 160 -39.36 3.89 13.06
N HIS A 161 -38.19 3.59 12.54
CA HIS A 161 -38.06 2.97 11.22
C HIS A 161 -38.51 1.52 11.24
N THR A 162 -39.23 1.09 10.21
CA THR A 162 -39.43 -0.35 9.97
C THR A 162 -38.08 -1.03 9.70
N THR A 163 -37.99 -2.34 9.93
CA THR A 163 -36.76 -3.12 9.66
C THR A 163 -36.25 -2.92 8.23
N VAL A 164 -37.16 -2.86 7.23
CA VAL A 164 -36.79 -2.63 5.83
C VAL A 164 -36.25 -1.21 5.63
N GLN A 165 -36.88 -0.21 6.24
CA GLN A 165 -36.40 1.18 6.20
C GLN A 165 -35.01 1.29 6.82
N ALA A 166 -34.84 0.80 8.05
CA ALA A 166 -33.57 0.83 8.77
C ALA A 166 -32.43 0.15 7.98
N PHE A 167 -32.71 -1.01 7.39
CA PHE A 167 -31.77 -1.72 6.51
C PHE A 167 -31.42 -0.92 5.25
N SER A 168 -32.43 -0.38 4.55
CA SER A 168 -32.23 0.37 3.30
C SER A 168 -31.50 1.69 3.55
N LEU A 169 -31.87 2.42 4.62
CA LEU A 169 -31.16 3.63 5.04
C LEU A 169 -29.70 3.33 5.45
N GLY A 170 -29.49 2.13 6.02
CA GLY A 170 -28.14 1.63 6.30
C GLY A 170 -27.33 1.40 5.03
N ILE A 171 -27.91 0.81 3.99
CA ILE A 171 -27.23 0.64 2.67
C ILE A 171 -26.83 1.98 2.10
N LEU A 172 -27.78 2.94 2.02
CA LEU A 172 -27.54 4.26 1.45
C LEU A 172 -26.49 5.05 2.24
N CYS A 173 -26.50 4.94 3.56
CA CYS A 173 -25.49 5.56 4.42
C CYS A 173 -24.10 5.05 4.08
N ASN A 174 -23.89 3.74 4.14
CA ASN A 174 -22.54 3.22 4.01
C ASN A 174 -22.04 3.18 2.55
N LEU A 175 -22.93 3.25 1.58
CA LEU A 175 -22.56 3.60 0.21
C LEU A 175 -21.82 4.95 0.19
N LEU A 176 -22.40 6.00 0.81
CA LEU A 176 -21.79 7.34 0.84
C LEU A 176 -20.54 7.41 1.73
N VAL A 177 -20.55 6.76 2.90
CA VAL A 177 -19.35 6.73 3.78
C VAL A 177 -18.18 6.05 3.06
N CYS A 178 -18.41 4.92 2.40
CA CYS A 178 -17.35 4.25 1.65
C CYS A 178 -16.93 5.01 0.40
N LEU A 179 -17.85 5.73 -0.27
CA LEU A 179 -17.49 6.65 -1.34
C LEU A 179 -16.70 7.85 -0.84
N ALA A 180 -17.02 8.39 0.35
CA ALA A 180 -16.20 9.44 0.98
C ALA A 180 -14.76 8.96 1.21
N ILE A 181 -14.58 7.75 1.75
CA ILE A 181 -13.26 7.13 1.90
C ILE A 181 -12.61 6.88 0.53
N TRP A 182 -13.37 6.42 -0.46
CA TRP A 182 -12.88 6.19 -1.82
C TRP A 182 -12.32 7.48 -2.44
N LEU A 183 -13.01 8.60 -2.29
CA LEU A 183 -12.53 9.91 -2.73
C LEU A 183 -11.18 10.27 -2.12
N THR A 184 -10.91 9.88 -0.86
CA THR A 184 -9.61 10.14 -0.22
C THR A 184 -8.45 9.38 -0.87
N PHE A 185 -8.72 8.32 -1.64
CA PHE A 185 -7.70 7.60 -2.41
C PHE A 185 -7.23 8.38 -3.65
N SER A 186 -7.97 9.41 -4.08
CA SER A 186 -7.59 10.24 -5.23
C SER A 186 -6.42 11.18 -4.96
N SER A 187 -6.05 11.43 -3.70
CA SER A 187 -5.00 12.39 -3.33
C SER A 187 -4.19 11.93 -2.11
N ALA A 188 -2.91 12.28 -2.08
CA ALA A 188 -2.06 12.11 -0.90
C ALA A 188 -2.15 13.29 0.10
N ASN A 189 -2.70 14.44 -0.33
CA ASN A 189 -2.77 15.66 0.48
C ASN A 189 -3.87 15.58 1.55
N ALA A 190 -3.52 15.86 2.81
CA ALA A 190 -4.43 15.76 3.95
C ALA A 190 -5.61 16.74 3.87
N MET A 191 -5.38 18.00 3.45
CA MET A 191 -6.44 19.00 3.30
C MET A 191 -7.44 18.61 2.21
N THR A 192 -6.94 18.09 1.10
CA THR A 192 -7.79 17.58 0.01
C THR A 192 -8.64 16.40 0.50
N LYS A 193 -8.07 15.45 1.25
CA LYS A 193 -8.81 14.33 1.83
C LYS A 193 -9.91 14.83 2.78
N ALA A 194 -9.61 15.78 3.66
CA ALA A 194 -10.57 16.37 4.56
C ALA A 194 -11.73 17.04 3.79
N ALA A 195 -11.43 17.89 2.81
CA ALA A 195 -12.43 18.58 2.01
C ALA A 195 -13.36 17.63 1.24
N MET A 196 -12.79 16.57 0.63
CA MET A 196 -13.56 15.59 -0.15
C MET A 196 -14.54 14.76 0.69
N THR A 197 -14.32 14.63 2.00
CA THR A 197 -15.23 13.88 2.88
C THR A 197 -16.47 14.68 3.27
N ILE A 198 -16.43 16.02 3.22
CA ILE A 198 -17.51 16.88 3.74
C ILE A 198 -18.83 16.62 3.02
N MET A 199 -18.85 16.71 1.70
CA MET A 199 -20.11 16.65 0.94
C MET A 199 -20.82 15.30 1.00
N PRO A 200 -20.15 14.14 0.83
CA PRO A 200 -20.82 12.84 0.99
C PRO A 200 -21.35 12.63 2.41
N VAL A 201 -20.62 13.10 3.43
CA VAL A 201 -21.06 13.02 4.83
C VAL A 201 -22.25 13.93 5.06
N ALA A 202 -22.17 15.19 4.64
CA ALA A 202 -23.27 16.14 4.76
C ALA A 202 -24.54 15.59 4.10
N MET A 203 -24.42 14.96 2.92
CA MET A 203 -25.56 14.36 2.22
C MET A 203 -26.22 13.24 3.04
N PHE A 204 -25.48 12.23 3.50
CA PHE A 204 -26.12 11.12 4.18
C PHE A 204 -26.75 11.54 5.53
N VAL A 205 -26.11 12.46 6.25
CA VAL A 205 -26.62 12.97 7.52
C VAL A 205 -27.87 13.83 7.29
N SER A 206 -27.81 14.77 6.35
CA SER A 206 -28.95 15.64 6.00
C SER A 206 -30.17 14.83 5.54
N SER A 207 -29.94 13.74 4.81
CA SER A 207 -31.00 12.85 4.33
C SER A 207 -31.53 11.88 5.38
N GLY A 208 -30.94 11.86 6.59
CA GLY A 208 -31.38 10.97 7.68
C GLY A 208 -31.02 9.51 7.49
N PHE A 209 -29.95 9.20 6.75
CA PHE A 209 -29.49 7.83 6.56
C PHE A 209 -28.90 7.26 7.86
N GLU A 210 -28.95 5.96 7.99
CA GLU A 210 -28.66 5.25 9.25
C GLU A 210 -27.23 4.70 9.31
N HIS A 211 -26.46 5.20 10.29
CA HIS A 211 -25.07 4.83 10.53
C HIS A 211 -24.94 4.07 11.85
N CYS A 212 -24.62 2.77 11.80
CA CYS A 212 -24.61 1.93 13.00
C CYS A 212 -23.70 2.47 14.13
N VAL A 213 -22.48 2.96 13.80
CA VAL A 213 -21.57 3.49 14.83
C VAL A 213 -22.06 4.82 15.42
N ALA A 214 -22.68 5.68 14.62
CA ALA A 214 -23.30 6.90 15.13
C ALA A 214 -24.48 6.58 16.07
N ASN A 215 -25.25 5.53 15.74
CA ASN A 215 -26.35 5.07 16.58
C ASN A 215 -25.87 4.46 17.90
N MET A 216 -24.64 3.90 17.96
CA MET A 216 -24.02 3.43 19.20
C MET A 216 -23.81 4.53 20.25
N PHE A 217 -23.76 5.80 19.84
CA PHE A 217 -23.72 6.94 20.74
C PHE A 217 -25.10 7.54 20.92
N MET A 218 -25.81 7.83 19.81
CA MET A 218 -27.01 8.66 19.81
C MET A 218 -28.19 8.01 20.53
N VAL A 219 -28.47 6.72 20.23
CA VAL A 219 -29.62 6.05 20.86
C VAL A 219 -29.37 5.79 22.35
N PRO A 220 -28.20 5.27 22.77
CA PRO A 220 -27.85 5.21 24.19
C PRO A 220 -27.89 6.56 24.91
N LEU A 221 -27.53 7.66 24.25
CA LEU A 221 -27.68 9.01 24.87
C LEU A 221 -29.16 9.32 25.16
N GLY A 222 -30.05 9.06 24.21
CA GLY A 222 -31.48 9.22 24.44
C GLY A 222 -32.00 8.31 25.57
N ILE A 223 -31.57 7.05 25.63
CA ILE A 223 -31.93 6.10 26.69
C ILE A 223 -31.45 6.62 28.07
N VAL A 224 -30.24 7.15 28.15
CA VAL A 224 -29.69 7.69 29.41
C VAL A 224 -30.46 8.93 29.84
N ILE A 225 -30.74 9.87 28.96
CA ILE A 225 -31.55 11.05 29.29
C ILE A 225 -32.95 10.63 29.77
N GLN A 226 -33.59 9.71 29.02
CA GLN A 226 -34.94 9.23 29.36
C GLN A 226 -35.02 8.61 30.78
N ASN A 227 -33.97 7.83 31.17
CA ASN A 227 -34.00 7.08 32.43
C ASN A 227 -33.43 7.86 33.62
N PHE A 228 -32.54 8.82 33.38
CA PHE A 228 -31.74 9.44 34.46
C PHE A 228 -31.85 10.96 34.54
N ALA A 229 -32.55 11.65 33.60
CA ALA A 229 -32.75 13.09 33.73
C ALA A 229 -33.67 13.39 34.91
N PRO A 230 -33.37 14.42 35.72
CA PRO A 230 -34.16 14.78 36.89
C PRO A 230 -35.52 15.40 36.51
N ASP A 231 -36.48 15.39 37.44
CA ASP A 231 -37.82 15.96 37.24
C ASP A 231 -37.79 17.42 36.79
N SER A 232 -36.80 18.20 37.25
CA SER A 232 -36.58 19.58 36.81
C SER A 232 -36.34 19.71 35.32
N PHE A 233 -35.62 18.79 34.71
CA PHE A 233 -35.40 18.74 33.24
C PHE A 233 -36.74 18.56 32.50
N TRP A 234 -37.56 17.57 32.92
CA TRP A 234 -38.84 17.28 32.29
C TRP A 234 -39.84 18.45 32.42
N GLN A 235 -39.85 19.10 33.57
CA GLN A 235 -40.67 20.32 33.80
C GLN A 235 -40.23 21.46 32.88
N GLN A 236 -38.91 21.64 32.72
CA GLN A 236 -38.33 22.74 31.93
C GLN A 236 -38.62 22.57 30.44
N VAL A 237 -38.48 21.34 29.89
CA VAL A 237 -38.72 21.07 28.46
C VAL A 237 -40.22 20.85 28.15
N GLY A 238 -41.10 20.76 29.14
CA GLY A 238 -42.55 20.67 28.97
C GLY A 238 -43.06 19.34 28.40
N VAL A 239 -42.28 18.25 28.54
CA VAL A 239 -42.65 16.88 28.11
C VAL A 239 -42.44 15.89 29.26
N THR A 240 -42.92 14.67 29.12
CA THR A 240 -42.78 13.64 30.14
C THR A 240 -41.88 12.49 29.67
N ALA A 241 -41.15 11.86 30.58
CA ALA A 241 -40.31 10.70 30.29
C ALA A 241 -41.10 9.53 29.64
N SER A 242 -42.40 9.41 29.96
CA SER A 242 -43.27 8.37 29.41
C SER A 242 -43.48 8.48 27.89
N GLN A 243 -43.35 9.67 27.30
CA GLN A 243 -43.42 9.89 25.85
C GLN A 243 -42.26 9.23 25.08
N TYR A 244 -41.18 8.90 25.79
CA TYR A 244 -39.97 8.27 25.25
C TYR A 244 -39.77 6.84 25.79
N SER A 245 -40.82 6.16 26.25
CA SER A 245 -40.76 4.84 26.86
C SER A 245 -40.30 3.74 25.91
N ASP A 246 -40.32 4.00 24.60
CA ASP A 246 -39.78 3.16 23.54
C ASP A 246 -38.25 3.25 23.41
N LEU A 247 -37.60 4.27 24.00
CA LEU A 247 -36.16 4.37 24.12
C LEU A 247 -35.62 3.36 25.14
N ASN A 248 -35.39 2.13 24.70
CA ASN A 248 -34.83 1.05 25.51
C ASN A 248 -33.83 0.21 24.74
N VAL A 249 -32.99 -0.52 25.48
CA VAL A 249 -31.89 -1.32 24.89
C VAL A 249 -32.40 -2.38 23.92
N THR A 250 -33.54 -3.01 24.19
CA THR A 250 -34.08 -4.05 23.30
C THR A 250 -34.47 -3.46 21.95
N GLN A 251 -35.21 -2.35 21.93
CA GLN A 251 -35.57 -1.65 20.69
C GLN A 251 -34.33 -1.14 19.96
N PHE A 252 -33.37 -0.57 20.69
CA PHE A 252 -32.10 -0.17 20.08
C PHE A 252 -31.42 -1.29 19.32
N ILE A 253 -31.31 -2.47 19.92
CA ILE A 253 -30.62 -3.60 19.28
C ILE A 253 -31.44 -4.15 18.11
N THR A 254 -32.73 -4.44 18.34
CA THR A 254 -33.55 -5.20 17.40
C THR A 254 -34.15 -4.36 16.26
N ALA A 255 -34.63 -3.16 16.57
CA ALA A 255 -35.27 -2.30 15.56
C ALA A 255 -34.25 -1.43 14.78
N ASN A 256 -33.10 -1.10 15.39
CA ASN A 256 -32.13 -0.21 14.76
C ASN A 256 -30.77 -0.89 14.51
N LEU A 257 -30.02 -1.26 15.55
CA LEU A 257 -28.61 -1.59 15.44
C LEU A 257 -28.35 -2.77 14.50
N ILE A 258 -29.12 -3.87 14.60
CA ILE A 258 -28.98 -5.06 13.75
C ILE A 258 -29.28 -4.73 12.29
N PRO A 259 -30.50 -4.26 11.92
CA PRO A 259 -30.81 -4.02 10.50
C PRO A 259 -29.92 -2.93 9.88
N VAL A 260 -29.58 -1.88 10.61
CA VAL A 260 -28.66 -0.84 10.12
C VAL A 260 -27.26 -1.40 9.88
N THR A 261 -26.72 -2.22 10.80
CA THR A 261 -25.40 -2.83 10.64
C THR A 261 -25.33 -3.70 9.40
N LEU A 262 -26.35 -4.55 9.18
CA LEU A 262 -26.45 -5.39 7.98
C LEU A 262 -26.52 -4.54 6.70
N GLY A 263 -27.33 -3.48 6.73
CA GLY A 263 -27.39 -2.49 5.64
C GLY A 263 -26.04 -1.83 5.37
N ASN A 264 -25.36 -1.39 6.42
CA ASN A 264 -24.02 -0.79 6.28
C ASN A 264 -23.00 -1.77 5.67
N ILE A 265 -23.05 -3.07 6.03
CA ILE A 265 -22.18 -4.09 5.39
C ILE A 265 -22.48 -4.17 3.88
N VAL A 266 -23.73 -4.28 3.49
CA VAL A 266 -24.10 -4.37 2.07
C VAL A 266 -23.68 -3.11 1.31
N GLY A 267 -23.98 -1.91 1.83
CA GLY A 267 -23.62 -0.64 1.20
C GLY A 267 -22.12 -0.50 0.95
N GLY A 268 -21.32 -0.78 1.98
CA GLY A 268 -19.88 -0.60 1.90
C GLY A 268 -19.12 -1.77 1.26
N ALA A 269 -19.33 -2.99 1.78
CA ALA A 269 -18.57 -4.15 1.32
C ALA A 269 -18.98 -4.59 -0.09
N VAL A 270 -20.28 -4.63 -0.39
CA VAL A 270 -20.79 -5.16 -1.68
C VAL A 270 -20.82 -4.05 -2.73
N LEU A 271 -21.58 -2.96 -2.47
CA LEU A 271 -21.84 -1.94 -3.49
C LEU A 271 -20.65 -1.02 -3.77
N VAL A 272 -19.71 -0.84 -2.83
CA VAL A 272 -18.48 -0.08 -3.08
C VAL A 272 -17.28 -1.01 -3.22
N GLY A 273 -16.96 -1.80 -2.21
CA GLY A 273 -15.75 -2.62 -2.19
C GLY A 273 -15.71 -3.64 -3.33
N LEU A 274 -16.63 -4.61 -3.31
CA LEU A 274 -16.66 -5.70 -4.29
C LEU A 274 -17.08 -5.23 -5.69
N ALA A 275 -17.93 -4.21 -5.81
CA ALA A 275 -18.30 -3.66 -7.12
C ALA A 275 -17.08 -3.04 -7.82
N ASN A 276 -16.33 -2.14 -7.17
CA ASN A 276 -15.12 -1.57 -7.75
C ASN A 276 -14.05 -2.65 -8.02
N TRP A 277 -13.87 -3.61 -7.11
CA TRP A 277 -12.98 -4.74 -7.34
C TRP A 277 -13.37 -5.53 -8.59
N SER A 278 -14.66 -5.80 -8.80
CA SER A 278 -15.14 -6.56 -9.95
C SER A 278 -14.95 -5.82 -11.28
N ILE A 279 -15.03 -4.49 -11.25
CA ILE A 279 -14.90 -3.63 -12.44
C ILE A 279 -13.42 -3.41 -12.78
N TYR A 280 -12.60 -3.02 -11.82
CA TYR A 280 -11.22 -2.59 -12.08
C TYR A 280 -10.19 -3.71 -11.87
N ARG A 281 -10.32 -4.54 -10.83
CA ARG A 281 -9.27 -5.50 -10.45
C ARG A 281 -9.45 -6.90 -11.03
N ARG A 282 -10.66 -7.44 -10.98
CA ARG A 282 -10.94 -8.78 -11.47
C ARG A 282 -10.54 -9.02 -12.94
N PRO A 283 -10.77 -8.09 -13.88
CA PRO A 283 -10.30 -8.25 -15.26
C PRO A 283 -8.77 -8.29 -15.37
N GLN A 284 -8.06 -7.46 -14.58
CA GLN A 284 -6.59 -7.45 -14.55
C GLN A 284 -6.04 -8.77 -14.02
N LEU A 285 -6.63 -9.33 -12.95
CA LEU A 285 -6.25 -10.64 -12.42
C LEU A 285 -6.51 -11.76 -13.42
N LYS A 286 -7.62 -11.70 -14.18
CA LYS A 286 -7.90 -12.67 -15.25
C LYS A 286 -6.88 -12.54 -16.38
N ALA A 287 -6.58 -11.33 -16.83
CA ALA A 287 -5.58 -11.08 -17.86
C ALA A 287 -4.18 -11.54 -17.42
N ALA A 288 -3.78 -11.21 -16.18
CA ALA A 288 -2.52 -11.67 -15.61
C ALA A 288 -2.44 -13.21 -15.52
N ASN A 289 -3.53 -13.88 -15.11
CA ASN A 289 -3.57 -15.34 -15.07
C ASN A 289 -3.47 -15.97 -16.48
N VAL A 290 -4.11 -15.36 -17.49
CA VAL A 290 -3.98 -15.83 -18.88
C VAL A 290 -2.57 -15.63 -19.39
N VAL A 291 -1.96 -14.47 -19.17
CA VAL A 291 -0.57 -14.18 -19.53
C VAL A 291 0.36 -15.13 -18.77
N THR A 292 0.18 -15.32 -17.46
CA THR A 292 0.98 -16.24 -16.65
C THR A 292 0.86 -17.70 -17.12
N ILE A 293 -0.33 -18.16 -17.54
CA ILE A 293 -0.49 -19.51 -18.06
C ILE A 293 0.22 -19.65 -19.41
N THR A 294 0.10 -18.66 -20.29
CA THR A 294 0.77 -18.65 -21.60
C THR A 294 2.28 -18.47 -21.44
N GLU A 295 2.73 -17.57 -20.56
CA GLU A 295 4.14 -17.37 -20.24
C GLU A 295 4.73 -18.57 -19.47
N THR A 296 3.97 -19.18 -18.53
CA THR A 296 4.44 -20.37 -17.82
C THR A 296 4.57 -21.55 -18.78
N GLN A 297 3.67 -21.71 -19.73
CA GLN A 297 3.82 -22.75 -20.78
C GLN A 297 4.97 -22.44 -21.72
N ALA A 298 5.16 -21.19 -22.14
CA ALA A 298 6.29 -20.77 -22.94
C ALA A 298 7.60 -20.83 -22.14
N LEU A 299 7.63 -20.32 -20.90
CA LEU A 299 8.78 -20.40 -20.00
C LEU A 299 9.11 -21.84 -19.59
N THR A 300 8.10 -22.70 -19.40
CA THR A 300 8.36 -24.11 -19.10
C THR A 300 8.97 -24.83 -20.30
N SER A 301 8.48 -24.55 -21.52
CA SER A 301 9.08 -25.10 -22.74
C SER A 301 10.48 -24.54 -23.03
N VAL A 302 10.72 -23.25 -22.81
CA VAL A 302 12.01 -22.58 -22.92
C VAL A 302 12.96 -23.02 -21.81
N LYS A 303 12.47 -23.10 -20.56
CA LYS A 303 13.24 -23.59 -19.41
C LYS A 303 13.58 -25.06 -19.55
N GLU A 304 12.69 -25.90 -20.09
CA GLU A 304 13.01 -27.29 -20.45
C GLU A 304 14.01 -27.36 -21.58
N THR A 305 13.97 -26.47 -22.57
CA THR A 305 14.95 -26.40 -23.67
C THR A 305 16.30 -25.88 -23.16
N LEU A 306 16.33 -24.86 -22.29
CA LEU A 306 17.57 -24.35 -21.66
C LEU A 306 18.16 -25.31 -20.62
N MET A 307 17.29 -26.00 -19.84
CA MET A 307 17.77 -27.05 -18.92
C MET A 307 18.25 -28.32 -19.65
N LYS A 308 17.80 -28.52 -20.87
CA LYS A 308 18.32 -29.58 -21.74
C LYS A 308 19.55 -29.15 -22.55
N SER A 309 19.79 -27.84 -22.74
CA SER A 309 21.04 -27.35 -23.32
C SER A 309 22.08 -27.26 -22.19
N THR A 310 23.04 -28.11 -22.20
CA THR A 310 24.22 -28.14 -21.32
C THR A 310 25.22 -27.04 -21.69
N ILE A 311 24.76 -25.80 -21.92
CA ILE A 311 25.68 -24.68 -22.18
C ILE A 311 26.39 -24.35 -20.87
N THR A 312 27.71 -24.51 -20.91
CA THR A 312 28.61 -24.19 -19.79
C THR A 312 29.35 -22.88 -20.07
N VAL A 313 30.02 -22.36 -19.06
CA VAL A 313 30.87 -21.18 -19.16
C VAL A 313 31.93 -21.38 -20.26
N LYS A 314 32.47 -22.59 -20.40
CA LYS A 314 33.44 -22.98 -21.43
C LYS A 314 32.98 -22.65 -22.85
N ASP A 315 31.70 -22.82 -23.13
CA ASP A 315 31.16 -22.67 -24.49
C ASP A 315 31.05 -21.19 -24.91
N MET A 316 31.09 -20.24 -23.94
CA MET A 316 30.82 -18.82 -24.18
C MET A 316 31.94 -17.89 -23.71
N MET A 317 32.90 -18.38 -22.90
CA MET A 317 33.97 -17.53 -22.36
C MET A 317 34.94 -17.08 -23.46
N ASN A 318 35.50 -15.89 -23.31
CA ASN A 318 36.66 -15.46 -24.07
C ASN A 318 37.90 -16.19 -23.56
N THR A 319 38.50 -17.04 -24.37
CA THR A 319 39.66 -17.87 -24.04
C THR A 319 41.01 -17.13 -24.20
N GLN A 320 41.00 -15.90 -24.70
CA GLN A 320 42.21 -15.06 -24.87
C GLN A 320 41.97 -13.69 -24.19
N PRO A 321 41.80 -13.68 -22.86
CA PRO A 321 41.56 -12.43 -22.15
C PRO A 321 42.82 -11.55 -22.15
N VAL A 322 42.63 -10.26 -22.28
CA VAL A 322 43.70 -9.30 -21.99
C VAL A 322 43.95 -9.32 -20.49
N THR A 323 45.17 -9.55 -20.06
CA THR A 323 45.58 -9.60 -18.65
C THR A 323 46.55 -8.49 -18.31
N LEU A 324 46.54 -8.06 -17.07
CA LEU A 324 47.49 -7.08 -16.52
C LEU A 324 48.50 -7.81 -15.62
N SER A 325 49.74 -7.36 -15.61
CA SER A 325 50.73 -7.85 -14.65
C SER A 325 50.66 -7.08 -13.34
N VAL A 326 50.94 -7.74 -12.22
CA VAL A 326 51.00 -7.13 -10.89
C VAL A 326 52.00 -5.98 -10.82
N ASP A 327 53.12 -6.07 -11.56
CA ASP A 327 54.23 -5.09 -11.59
C ASP A 327 54.02 -3.97 -12.61
N MET A 328 52.98 -4.04 -13.43
CA MET A 328 52.65 -3.03 -14.42
C MET A 328 52.35 -1.69 -13.73
N THR A 329 52.84 -0.58 -14.33
CA THR A 329 52.50 0.76 -13.82
C THR A 329 51.04 1.12 -14.07
N THR A 330 50.45 1.93 -13.21
CA THR A 330 49.06 2.35 -13.36
C THR A 330 48.76 3.00 -14.72
N PRO A 331 49.59 3.93 -15.24
CA PRO A 331 49.35 4.50 -16.56
C PRO A 331 49.32 3.44 -17.69
N ALA A 332 50.30 2.50 -17.70
CA ALA A 332 50.32 1.46 -18.69
C ALA A 332 49.09 0.54 -18.60
N ALA A 333 48.57 0.26 -17.40
CA ALA A 333 47.35 -0.53 -17.23
C ALA A 333 46.13 0.25 -17.73
N ILE A 334 46.04 1.56 -17.51
CA ILE A 334 44.96 2.43 -18.02
C ILE A 334 45.00 2.43 -19.55
N ASP A 335 46.18 2.61 -20.18
CA ASP A 335 46.32 2.57 -21.63
C ASP A 335 45.87 1.22 -22.20
N THR A 336 46.23 0.14 -21.53
CA THR A 336 45.79 -1.23 -21.93
C THR A 336 44.25 -1.36 -21.87
N LEU A 337 43.60 -0.87 -20.82
CA LEU A 337 42.14 -0.92 -20.70
C LEU A 337 41.46 -0.05 -21.78
N LEU A 338 42.00 1.12 -22.08
CA LEU A 338 41.45 2.03 -23.09
C LEU A 338 41.62 1.50 -24.51
N ASP A 339 42.81 1.01 -24.86
CA ASP A 339 43.13 0.48 -26.20
C ASP A 339 42.26 -0.75 -26.56
N HIS A 340 41.94 -1.56 -25.55
CA HIS A 340 41.10 -2.76 -25.73
C HIS A 340 39.62 -2.53 -25.42
N HIS A 341 39.23 -1.30 -25.12
CA HIS A 341 37.83 -0.90 -24.72
C HIS A 341 37.26 -1.73 -23.55
N LEU A 342 38.11 -2.06 -22.59
CA LEU A 342 37.74 -2.87 -21.42
C LEU A 342 37.35 -2.00 -20.22
N SER A 343 36.35 -2.42 -19.49
CA SER A 343 35.98 -1.81 -18.21
C SER A 343 36.73 -2.41 -17.02
N ALA A 344 37.27 -3.62 -17.18
CA ALA A 344 38.09 -4.32 -16.19
C ALA A 344 38.95 -5.39 -16.88
N ALA A 345 40.06 -5.76 -16.24
CA ALA A 345 40.91 -6.86 -16.69
C ALA A 345 41.43 -7.67 -15.49
N PRO A 346 41.60 -9.01 -15.66
CA PRO A 346 42.24 -9.86 -14.66
C PRO A 346 43.70 -9.53 -14.51
N VAL A 347 44.18 -9.53 -13.26
CA VAL A 347 45.58 -9.32 -12.93
C VAL A 347 46.22 -10.66 -12.59
N VAL A 348 47.33 -10.95 -13.24
CA VAL A 348 48.05 -12.22 -13.09
C VAL A 348 49.46 -12.03 -12.55
N ASP A 349 49.95 -13.03 -11.84
CA ASP A 349 51.34 -13.08 -11.39
C ASP A 349 52.27 -13.58 -12.51
N MET A 350 53.59 -13.67 -12.25
CA MET A 350 54.60 -14.16 -13.19
C MET A 350 54.37 -15.63 -13.59
N GLN A 351 53.54 -16.38 -12.88
CA GLN A 351 53.16 -17.78 -13.17
C GLN A 351 51.81 -17.89 -13.90
N GLY A 352 51.18 -16.74 -14.26
CA GLY A 352 49.89 -16.72 -14.95
C GLY A 352 48.67 -17.00 -14.03
N ARG A 353 48.87 -17.01 -12.71
CA ARG A 353 47.78 -17.25 -11.76
C ARG A 353 47.03 -15.94 -11.49
N LEU A 354 45.72 -16.02 -11.39
CA LEU A 354 44.86 -14.88 -11.03
C LEU A 354 45.17 -14.39 -9.60
N VAL A 355 45.50 -13.11 -9.43
CA VAL A 355 45.82 -12.50 -8.15
C VAL A 355 44.91 -11.30 -7.81
N GLY A 356 44.19 -10.82 -8.81
CA GLY A 356 43.25 -9.70 -8.63
C GLY A 356 42.51 -9.35 -9.92
N VAL A 357 41.72 -8.31 -9.84
CA VAL A 357 41.07 -7.65 -11.00
C VAL A 357 41.27 -6.15 -10.83
N LEU A 358 41.64 -5.44 -11.91
CA LEU A 358 41.65 -3.99 -11.95
C LEU A 358 40.53 -3.49 -12.86
N SER A 359 39.68 -2.61 -12.34
CA SER A 359 38.62 -1.98 -13.11
C SER A 359 38.84 -0.47 -13.26
N SER A 360 38.18 0.13 -14.26
CA SER A 360 38.12 1.59 -14.41
C SER A 360 37.52 2.28 -13.18
N HIS A 361 36.63 1.59 -12.46
CA HIS A 361 36.06 2.07 -11.21
C HIS A 361 37.14 2.20 -10.11
N ASP A 362 37.98 1.18 -9.94
CA ASP A 362 39.05 1.18 -8.92
C ASP A 362 40.00 2.34 -9.17
N VAL A 363 40.38 2.56 -10.43
CA VAL A 363 41.24 3.68 -10.84
C VAL A 363 40.59 5.04 -10.54
N MET A 364 39.29 5.20 -10.86
CA MET A 364 38.59 6.47 -10.61
C MET A 364 38.41 6.75 -9.11
N VAL A 365 38.14 5.70 -8.32
CA VAL A 365 38.01 5.83 -6.86
C VAL A 365 39.36 6.25 -6.24
N ASP A 366 40.42 5.59 -6.62
CA ASP A 366 41.76 5.90 -6.13
C ASP A 366 42.16 7.35 -6.48
N LEU A 367 41.98 7.75 -7.73
CA LEU A 367 42.23 9.09 -8.20
C LEU A 367 41.45 10.17 -7.42
N TRP A 368 40.16 9.86 -7.11
CA TRP A 368 39.33 10.74 -6.27
C TRP A 368 39.87 10.82 -4.84
N CYS A 369 40.28 9.69 -4.25
CA CYS A 369 40.85 9.64 -2.90
C CYS A 369 42.18 10.37 -2.78
N GLN A 370 42.91 10.56 -3.88
CA GLN A 370 44.17 11.30 -3.95
C GLN A 370 44.02 12.75 -4.45
N ASP A 371 42.80 13.31 -4.35
CA ASP A 371 42.51 14.69 -4.82
C ASP A 371 42.95 14.97 -6.26
N TYR A 372 42.88 13.95 -7.14
CA TYR A 372 43.30 13.94 -8.54
C TYR A 372 44.85 14.18 -8.74
N LEU A 373 45.63 13.85 -7.72
CA LEU A 373 47.12 13.94 -7.77
C LEU A 373 47.70 12.52 -7.55
N PRO A 374 47.74 11.66 -8.59
CA PRO A 374 48.18 10.28 -8.43
C PRO A 374 49.67 10.17 -8.16
N SER A 375 50.10 9.16 -7.41
CA SER A 375 51.49 8.84 -7.21
C SER A 375 52.13 8.35 -8.51
N GLN A 376 53.32 8.89 -8.87
CA GLN A 376 54.01 8.55 -10.14
C GLN A 376 54.51 7.11 -10.21
N ASP A 377 54.75 6.46 -9.07
CA ASP A 377 55.29 5.09 -8.99
C ASP A 377 54.24 4.01 -8.68
N GLN A 378 52.96 4.35 -8.76
CA GLN A 378 51.84 3.44 -8.41
C GLN A 378 51.74 2.31 -9.43
N LYS A 379 51.60 1.08 -8.90
CA LYS A 379 51.47 -0.15 -9.70
C LYS A 379 50.06 -0.75 -9.60
N VAL A 380 49.76 -1.64 -10.52
CA VAL A 380 48.48 -2.39 -10.56
C VAL A 380 48.19 -3.11 -9.25
N VAL A 381 49.22 -3.66 -8.59
CA VAL A 381 49.10 -4.35 -7.29
C VAL A 381 48.56 -3.49 -6.16
N ASP A 382 48.74 -2.18 -6.25
CA ASP A 382 48.33 -1.20 -5.22
C ASP A 382 46.83 -0.85 -5.38
N LEU A 383 46.30 -0.96 -6.59
CA LEU A 383 44.93 -0.56 -6.96
C LEU A 383 43.94 -1.72 -7.13
N MET A 384 44.46 -2.90 -7.48
CA MET A 384 43.61 -4.04 -7.82
C MET A 384 42.75 -4.53 -6.66
N THR A 385 41.54 -4.94 -6.95
CA THR A 385 40.69 -5.69 -6.02
C THR A 385 41.21 -7.14 -5.93
N ARG A 386 41.54 -7.59 -4.72
CA ARG A 386 42.08 -8.94 -4.46
C ARG A 386 41.03 -9.99 -4.16
N ASP A 387 39.88 -9.58 -3.61
CA ASP A 387 38.74 -10.45 -3.34
C ASP A 387 37.90 -10.61 -4.63
N VAL A 388 38.38 -11.51 -5.50
CA VAL A 388 37.82 -11.69 -6.85
C VAL A 388 36.81 -12.83 -6.85
N ILE A 389 35.60 -12.53 -7.30
CA ILE A 389 34.60 -13.54 -7.59
C ILE A 389 34.96 -14.17 -8.96
N ALA A 390 35.43 -15.42 -8.94
CA ALA A 390 35.74 -16.21 -10.12
C ALA A 390 34.74 -17.36 -10.28
N ILE A 391 34.58 -17.85 -11.49
CA ILE A 391 33.69 -18.98 -11.86
C ILE A 391 34.49 -20.12 -12.44
N ASP A 392 33.97 -21.36 -12.33
CA ASP A 392 34.61 -22.56 -12.94
C ASP A 392 34.16 -22.70 -14.38
N VAL A 393 35.06 -23.23 -15.20
CA VAL A 393 34.85 -23.50 -16.63
C VAL A 393 33.63 -24.40 -16.89
N ASN A 394 33.26 -25.26 -15.95
CA ASN A 394 32.13 -26.19 -16.03
C ASN A 394 30.83 -25.66 -15.43
N ASP A 395 30.84 -24.45 -14.87
CA ASP A 395 29.63 -23.86 -14.30
C ASP A 395 28.57 -23.70 -15.40
N LYS A 396 27.30 -23.85 -15.01
CA LYS A 396 26.18 -23.65 -15.92
C LYS A 396 25.96 -22.16 -16.19
N LEU A 397 25.91 -21.82 -17.48
CA LEU A 397 25.73 -20.41 -17.88
C LEU A 397 24.49 -19.75 -17.31
N VAL A 398 23.42 -20.53 -17.09
CA VAL A 398 22.16 -20.01 -16.47
C VAL A 398 22.37 -19.56 -15.04
N ASP A 399 23.17 -20.27 -14.25
CA ASP A 399 23.46 -19.94 -12.86
C ASP A 399 24.33 -18.66 -12.80
N VAL A 400 25.25 -18.51 -13.74
CA VAL A 400 26.07 -17.30 -13.88
C VAL A 400 25.23 -16.10 -14.34
N ALA A 401 24.28 -16.31 -15.26
CA ALA A 401 23.34 -15.26 -15.68
C ALA A 401 22.48 -14.77 -14.50
N GLU A 402 21.98 -15.68 -13.67
CA GLU A 402 21.26 -15.32 -12.44
C GLU A 402 22.15 -14.50 -11.51
N PHE A 403 23.39 -14.91 -11.30
CA PHE A 403 24.35 -14.21 -10.45
C PHE A 403 24.61 -12.76 -10.90
N PHE A 404 24.73 -12.52 -12.20
CA PHE A 404 24.94 -11.18 -12.77
C PHE A 404 23.75 -10.24 -12.54
N CYS A 405 22.52 -10.77 -12.48
CA CYS A 405 21.29 -9.98 -12.53
C CYS A 405 20.56 -9.89 -11.19
N ILE A 406 20.72 -10.88 -10.32
CA ILE A 406 19.89 -11.05 -9.14
C ILE A 406 20.74 -11.09 -7.87
N ASP A 407 20.36 -10.27 -6.91
CA ASP A 407 20.80 -10.38 -5.53
C ASP A 407 19.67 -11.03 -4.72
N LYS A 408 19.85 -12.32 -4.40
CA LYS A 408 18.82 -13.11 -3.70
C LYS A 408 18.53 -12.58 -2.30
N GLU A 409 19.51 -12.01 -1.62
CA GLU A 409 19.33 -11.47 -0.27
C GLU A 409 18.52 -10.17 -0.30
N GLN A 410 18.74 -9.32 -1.30
CA GLN A 410 17.91 -8.12 -1.50
C GLN A 410 16.53 -8.46 -2.06
N LEU A 411 16.43 -9.47 -2.94
CA LEU A 411 15.17 -9.88 -3.55
C LEU A 411 14.24 -10.56 -2.53
N PHE A 412 14.81 -11.37 -1.64
CA PHE A 412 14.11 -12.13 -0.60
C PHE A 412 14.71 -11.83 0.80
N PRO A 413 14.58 -10.59 1.29
CA PRO A 413 15.18 -10.25 2.58
C PRO A 413 14.52 -11.07 3.70
N THR A 414 15.35 -11.78 4.46
CA THR A 414 14.94 -12.60 5.60
C THR A 414 15.53 -12.05 6.89
N THR A 415 14.84 -12.28 8.03
CA THR A 415 15.44 -12.06 9.35
C THR A 415 16.47 -13.14 9.66
N SER A 416 17.29 -12.93 10.70
CA SER A 416 18.20 -13.96 11.26
C SER A 416 17.51 -15.28 11.62
N MET A 417 16.16 -15.30 11.68
CA MET A 417 15.33 -16.50 11.91
C MET A 417 14.70 -17.05 10.61
N GLY A 418 15.12 -16.60 9.43
CA GLY A 418 14.62 -17.10 8.14
C GLY A 418 13.21 -16.62 7.74
N ILE A 419 12.64 -15.63 8.45
CA ILE A 419 11.30 -15.08 8.13
C ILE A 419 11.45 -13.92 7.15
N ALA A 420 10.74 -13.97 6.02
CA ALA A 420 10.72 -12.89 5.02
C ALA A 420 10.21 -11.56 5.63
N THR A 421 11.03 -10.51 5.57
CA THR A 421 10.79 -9.24 6.28
C THR A 421 10.08 -8.18 5.47
N ARG A 422 10.00 -8.30 4.14
CA ARG A 422 9.34 -7.33 3.28
C ARG A 422 8.48 -8.00 2.21
N PHE A 423 7.17 -7.96 2.40
CA PHE A 423 6.23 -8.05 1.27
C PHE A 423 6.07 -6.64 0.69
N ASN A 424 6.89 -6.27 -0.29
CA ASN A 424 6.67 -5.05 -1.05
C ASN A 424 5.46 -5.26 -1.99
N ALA A 425 4.70 -4.19 -2.22
CA ALA A 425 3.58 -4.17 -3.17
C ALA A 425 4.03 -4.33 -4.64
N LEU A 426 5.33 -4.38 -4.90
CA LEU A 426 5.91 -4.55 -6.22
C LEU A 426 5.93 -6.04 -6.65
N SER A 427 5.66 -6.30 -7.91
CA SER A 427 5.84 -7.64 -8.50
C SER A 427 7.30 -8.11 -8.36
N LEU A 428 7.54 -9.41 -8.53
CA LEU A 428 8.90 -9.96 -8.50
C LEU A 428 9.80 -9.28 -9.54
N GLU A 429 9.27 -9.03 -10.73
CA GLU A 429 9.99 -8.36 -11.82
C GLU A 429 10.33 -6.89 -11.48
N GLU A 430 9.37 -6.13 -10.94
CA GLU A 430 9.61 -4.74 -10.52
C GLU A 430 10.65 -4.67 -9.40
N ARG A 431 10.62 -5.61 -8.45
CA ARG A 431 11.64 -5.72 -7.40
C ARG A 431 13.02 -6.03 -7.99
N ALA A 432 13.10 -7.00 -8.90
CA ALA A 432 14.35 -7.34 -9.56
C ALA A 432 14.92 -6.16 -10.37
N LYS A 433 14.07 -5.43 -11.11
CA LYS A 433 14.47 -4.25 -11.89
C LYS A 433 14.88 -3.05 -11.03
N SER A 434 14.30 -2.91 -9.83
CA SER A 434 14.61 -1.79 -8.91
C SER A 434 15.85 -2.04 -8.05
N MET A 435 16.39 -3.25 -8.03
CA MET A 435 17.59 -3.56 -7.26
C MET A 435 18.82 -2.89 -7.86
N LYS A 436 19.64 -2.28 -7.00
CA LYS A 436 21.00 -1.87 -7.35
C LYS A 436 21.91 -3.06 -7.12
N VAL A 437 22.12 -3.85 -8.18
CA VAL A 437 23.00 -5.02 -8.11
C VAL A 437 24.45 -4.53 -8.31
N ASN A 438 25.22 -4.52 -7.22
CA ASN A 438 26.65 -4.24 -7.28
C ASN A 438 27.42 -5.53 -7.60
N LYS A 439 27.33 -5.99 -8.84
CA LYS A 439 28.01 -7.19 -9.32
C LYS A 439 29.01 -6.82 -10.42
N PRO A 440 30.14 -7.55 -10.54
CA PRO A 440 31.16 -7.25 -11.53
C PRO A 440 30.60 -7.31 -12.95
N HIS A 441 31.15 -6.54 -13.85
CA HIS A 441 30.81 -6.58 -15.29
C HIS A 441 31.47 -7.75 -16.01
N MET A 442 32.59 -8.24 -15.47
CA MET A 442 33.39 -9.34 -16.00
C MET A 442 33.79 -10.27 -14.85
N MET A 443 33.79 -11.56 -15.08
CA MET A 443 34.24 -12.58 -14.15
C MET A 443 35.37 -13.40 -14.76
N PRO A 444 36.50 -13.55 -14.05
CA PRO A 444 37.55 -14.49 -14.45
C PRO A 444 37.04 -15.92 -14.38
N VAL A 445 37.43 -16.73 -15.39
CA VAL A 445 37.10 -18.14 -15.46
C VAL A 445 38.35 -18.96 -15.11
N LEU A 446 38.19 -19.82 -14.13
CA LEU A 446 39.26 -20.67 -13.64
C LEU A 446 39.05 -22.13 -14.04
N HIS A 447 40.16 -22.82 -14.27
CA HIS A 447 40.20 -24.28 -14.37
C HIS A 447 41.40 -24.81 -13.57
N ASN A 448 41.13 -25.63 -12.56
CA ASN A 448 42.16 -26.13 -11.62
C ASN A 448 43.01 -25.00 -11.02
N GLY A 449 42.40 -23.85 -10.72
CA GLY A 449 43.06 -22.70 -10.10
C GLY A 449 43.85 -21.78 -11.03
N GLN A 450 43.89 -22.12 -12.35
CA GLN A 450 44.54 -21.27 -13.37
C GLN A 450 43.48 -20.44 -14.15
N LEU A 451 43.85 -19.24 -14.54
CA LEU A 451 43.00 -18.37 -15.37
C LEU A 451 42.98 -18.96 -16.81
N VAL A 452 41.79 -19.36 -17.28
CA VAL A 452 41.59 -19.94 -18.62
C VAL A 452 40.75 -19.06 -19.53
N GLY A 453 40.16 -18.00 -19.00
CA GLY A 453 39.34 -17.07 -19.77
C GLY A 453 38.64 -16.03 -18.88
N VAL A 454 37.79 -15.25 -19.53
CA VAL A 454 36.87 -14.29 -18.86
C VAL A 454 35.49 -14.46 -19.46
N LEU A 455 34.46 -14.16 -18.65
CA LEU A 455 33.06 -14.08 -19.08
C LEU A 455 32.50 -12.71 -18.76
N GLU A 456 31.96 -12.03 -19.76
CA GLU A 456 31.30 -10.75 -19.62
C GLU A 456 29.77 -10.89 -19.71
N ARG A 457 29.03 -9.86 -19.26
CA ARG A 457 27.57 -9.84 -19.41
C ARG A 457 27.10 -9.93 -20.85
N ASN A 458 27.90 -9.42 -21.79
CA ASN A 458 27.57 -9.47 -23.21
C ASN A 458 27.66 -10.89 -23.76
N ASP A 459 28.61 -11.71 -23.31
CA ASP A 459 28.75 -13.13 -23.71
C ASP A 459 27.53 -13.94 -23.25
N VAL A 460 27.08 -13.68 -22.01
CA VAL A 460 25.86 -14.30 -21.49
C VAL A 460 24.64 -13.84 -22.29
N LEU A 461 24.53 -12.54 -22.63
CA LEU A 461 23.44 -12.00 -23.44
C LEU A 461 23.44 -12.60 -24.85
N GLU A 462 24.60 -12.81 -25.44
CA GLU A 462 24.73 -13.46 -26.77
C GLU A 462 24.23 -14.91 -26.75
N ALA A 463 24.55 -15.66 -25.69
CA ALA A 463 24.08 -17.03 -25.50
C ALA A 463 22.55 -17.08 -25.29
N LEU A 464 21.97 -16.09 -24.63
CA LEU A 464 20.53 -16.00 -24.38
C LEU A 464 19.75 -15.42 -25.57
N ARG A 465 20.42 -14.75 -26.52
CA ARG A 465 19.78 -14.08 -27.67
C ARG A 465 18.86 -14.96 -28.50
N PRO A 466 19.17 -16.24 -28.79
CA PRO A 466 18.28 -17.11 -29.56
C PRO A 466 16.88 -17.29 -28.98
N ILE A 467 16.71 -17.10 -27.67
CA ILE A 467 15.41 -17.18 -26.99
C ILE A 467 14.42 -16.14 -27.54
N TYR A 468 14.92 -15.00 -28.03
CA TYR A 468 14.10 -13.90 -28.57
C TYR A 468 13.83 -14.04 -30.10
N GLY A 469 14.04 -15.22 -30.69
CA GLY A 469 13.79 -15.48 -32.10
C GLY A 469 14.97 -15.09 -33.02
N GLU A 470 14.76 -15.15 -34.34
CA GLU A 470 15.82 -14.90 -35.33
C GLU A 470 16.33 -13.44 -35.25
N ARG A 471 17.65 -13.27 -35.56
CA ARG A 471 18.27 -11.94 -35.64
C ARG A 471 17.66 -11.13 -36.79
N VAL A 472 16.91 -10.07 -36.49
CA VAL A 472 16.58 -9.03 -37.47
C VAL A 472 17.86 -8.25 -37.75
N ARG A 473 18.53 -8.50 -38.88
CA ARG A 473 19.63 -7.64 -39.34
C ARG A 473 19.07 -6.29 -39.74
N ILE A 474 19.26 -5.30 -38.89
CA ILE A 474 19.09 -3.89 -39.30
C ILE A 474 20.29 -3.58 -40.17
N VAL A 475 20.08 -3.66 -41.51
CA VAL A 475 21.04 -3.12 -42.47
C VAL A 475 21.04 -1.60 -42.25
N LYS A 476 22.04 -1.09 -41.56
CA LYS A 476 22.32 0.35 -41.57
C LYS A 476 22.75 0.71 -42.97
N ASP A 477 21.82 1.22 -43.78
CA ASP A 477 22.16 1.85 -45.07
C ASP A 477 23.09 3.03 -44.77
N LYS A 478 24.36 2.84 -45.12
CA LYS A 478 25.41 3.86 -45.10
C LYS A 478 25.21 4.92 -46.20
N ALA A 479 24.00 5.08 -46.76
CA ALA A 479 23.76 5.90 -47.93
C ALA A 479 23.19 7.31 -47.61
N LEU A 480 23.09 7.73 -46.34
CA LEU A 480 22.53 9.08 -46.01
C LEU A 480 23.49 9.98 -45.22
N ALA A 481 24.78 9.84 -45.40
CA ALA A 481 25.79 10.75 -44.81
C ALA A 481 26.67 11.41 -45.85
N ARG A 482 26.15 11.68 -47.05
CA ARG A 482 26.75 12.59 -48.05
C ARG A 482 25.62 13.24 -48.88
N ALA A 483 25.03 14.27 -48.38
CA ALA A 483 24.41 15.36 -49.12
C ALA A 483 24.34 16.60 -48.20
#